data_4b858afccd3f1e4768ab568da4d0e7c4
#
_entry.id   4b858afccd3f1e4768ab568da4d0e7c4
#
_cell.length_a   1.000
_cell.length_b   1.000
_cell.length_c   1.000
_cell.angle_alpha   90.00
_cell.angle_beta   90.00
_cell.angle_gamma   90.00
#
_symmetry.space_group_name_H-M   'P 1'
#
loop_
_entity.id
_entity.type
_entity.pdbx_description
1 polymer ?
#
loop_
_entity_poly.entity_id
_entity_poly.type
_entity_poly.pdbx_seq_one_letter_code
_entity_poly.pdbx_strand_id
1 'polypeptide(L)'
;MRVVIGIPSRMGSTRFPGKPLCKIMNHSMLEHCYKRSCLSKVASDVFVAGCDQEIQDEVARFGGKYIHTDKNITRPGLRVAAAAESLNLDDDDIVVVLQGDEPLIRPEMIDDILRPVVDGEVFVSNGCFEADLNDLNDPAEIKVVCDNQMNALYMSRAPIPSQAHEEERTKFFKQVCVMPFQWGFMKKFNHELKPTTLELQESVEMNRAIQHGFKVRMVETEFQTKSVDNENDRIDAE
;
A
#
# COMPACT_ATOMS: atom_id res chain seq x y z
N MET A 1 -9.71 19.68 -3.96
CA MET A 1 -8.93 18.41 -3.92
C MET A 1 -9.50 17.55 -2.80
N ARG A 2 -9.98 16.37 -3.14
CA ARG A 2 -10.45 15.34 -2.19
C ARG A 2 -9.36 14.29 -2.03
N VAL A 3 -9.28 13.70 -0.86
CA VAL A 3 -8.39 12.56 -0.59
C VAL A 3 -9.24 11.38 -0.15
N VAL A 4 -9.17 10.27 -0.88
CA VAL A 4 -9.92 9.05 -0.55
C VAL A 4 -8.97 7.87 -0.36
N ILE A 5 -9.22 7.05 0.66
CA ILE A 5 -8.42 5.85 0.95
C ILE A 5 -9.21 4.62 0.51
N GLY A 6 -8.62 3.84 -0.38
CA GLY A 6 -9.15 2.54 -0.82
C GLY A 6 -8.36 1.39 -0.22
N ILE A 7 -9.04 0.47 0.43
CA ILE A 7 -8.47 -0.74 1.02
C ILE A 7 -8.89 -1.94 0.16
N PRO A 8 -7.97 -2.48 -0.69
CA PRO A 8 -8.29 -3.64 -1.49
C PRO A 8 -8.37 -4.89 -0.61
N SER A 9 -9.43 -5.67 -0.78
CA SER A 9 -9.63 -6.88 0.02
C SER A 9 -10.24 -8.01 -0.80
N ARG A 10 -9.75 -9.24 -0.58
CA ARG A 10 -10.30 -10.47 -1.18
C ARG A 10 -10.05 -11.68 -0.30
N MET A 11 -10.94 -12.69 -0.36
CA MET A 11 -10.80 -13.93 0.39
C MET A 11 -9.71 -14.87 -0.12
N GLY A 12 -9.22 -14.66 -1.34
CA GLY A 12 -8.32 -15.56 -2.08
C GLY A 12 -6.86 -15.59 -1.62
N SER A 13 -6.57 -15.41 -0.33
CA SER A 13 -5.21 -15.60 0.22
C SER A 13 -4.90 -17.10 0.32
N THR A 14 -3.83 -17.54 -0.36
CA THR A 14 -3.39 -18.96 -0.33
C THR A 14 -2.51 -19.28 0.87
N ARG A 15 -1.68 -18.32 1.34
CA ARG A 15 -0.80 -18.48 2.51
C ARG A 15 -1.55 -18.43 3.83
N PHE A 16 -2.61 -17.64 3.90
CA PHE A 16 -3.44 -17.46 5.09
C PHE A 16 -4.92 -17.36 4.67
N PRO A 17 -5.64 -18.49 4.55
CA PRO A 17 -7.05 -18.50 4.16
C PRO A 17 -7.91 -17.65 5.10
N GLY A 18 -8.79 -16.81 4.51
CA GLY A 18 -9.61 -15.90 5.30
C GLY A 18 -8.87 -14.71 5.93
N LYS A 19 -7.63 -14.46 5.51
CA LYS A 19 -6.73 -13.41 6.02
C LYS A 19 -7.44 -12.09 6.39
N PRO A 20 -8.26 -11.46 5.53
CA PRO A 20 -8.88 -10.17 5.86
C PRO A 20 -9.83 -10.21 7.05
N LEU A 21 -10.42 -11.39 7.31
CA LEU A 21 -11.41 -11.61 8.36
C LEU A 21 -10.81 -12.24 9.62
N CYS A 22 -9.52 -12.57 9.62
CA CYS A 22 -8.86 -13.09 10.83
C CYS A 22 -8.99 -12.06 11.96
N LYS A 23 -9.18 -12.56 13.17
CA LYS A 23 -9.35 -11.71 14.35
C LYS A 23 -8.00 -11.36 14.94
N ILE A 24 -7.82 -10.08 15.21
CA ILE A 24 -6.77 -9.50 16.04
C ILE A 24 -7.51 -8.87 17.22
N MET A 25 -7.26 -9.35 18.42
CA MET A 25 -8.13 -9.07 19.55
C MET A 25 -9.60 -9.44 19.20
N ASN A 26 -10.51 -8.48 19.27
CA ASN A 26 -11.96 -8.70 19.02
C ASN A 26 -12.44 -8.21 17.63
N HIS A 27 -11.56 -7.66 16.80
CA HIS A 27 -11.89 -7.05 15.50
C HIS A 27 -11.23 -7.82 14.36
N SER A 28 -11.83 -7.80 13.18
CA SER A 28 -11.14 -8.33 11.99
C SER A 28 -9.95 -7.46 11.62
N MET A 29 -8.93 -8.06 11.01
CA MET A 29 -7.78 -7.32 10.48
C MET A 29 -8.21 -6.18 9.56
N LEU A 30 -9.20 -6.44 8.68
CA LEU A 30 -9.78 -5.42 7.80
C LEU A 30 -10.42 -4.27 8.58
N GLU A 31 -11.12 -4.55 9.68
CA GLU A 31 -11.72 -3.52 10.55
C GLU A 31 -10.66 -2.64 11.19
N HIS A 32 -9.52 -3.21 11.63
CA HIS A 32 -8.39 -2.44 12.15
C HIS A 32 -7.84 -1.47 11.08
N CYS A 33 -7.55 -1.97 9.88
CA CYS A 33 -7.06 -1.13 8.78
C CYS A 33 -8.05 -0.01 8.44
N TYR A 34 -9.34 -0.34 8.32
CA TYR A 34 -10.39 0.62 7.97
C TYR A 34 -10.54 1.72 9.04
N LYS A 35 -10.72 1.32 10.31
CA LYS A 35 -10.93 2.28 11.41
C LYS A 35 -9.72 3.18 11.62
N ARG A 36 -8.51 2.64 11.50
CA ARG A 36 -7.28 3.45 11.62
C ARG A 36 -7.15 4.43 10.44
N SER A 37 -7.50 4.02 9.23
CA SER A 37 -7.54 4.90 8.06
C SER A 37 -8.54 6.06 8.24
N CYS A 38 -9.68 5.80 8.88
CA CYS A 38 -10.67 6.85 9.18
C CYS A 38 -10.18 7.90 10.19
N LEU A 39 -9.07 7.67 10.88
CA LEU A 39 -8.45 8.64 11.79
C LEU A 39 -7.47 9.59 11.10
N SER A 40 -7.15 9.38 9.81
CA SER A 40 -6.38 10.33 9.00
C SER A 40 -7.04 11.71 9.05
N LYS A 41 -6.25 12.75 9.20
CA LYS A 41 -6.72 14.15 9.24
C LYS A 41 -6.88 14.75 7.84
N VAL A 42 -6.29 14.10 6.83
CA VAL A 42 -6.26 14.57 5.44
C VAL A 42 -7.31 13.83 4.60
N ALA A 43 -7.57 12.56 4.89
CA ALA A 43 -8.54 11.77 4.14
C ALA A 43 -9.99 12.23 4.40
N SER A 44 -10.74 12.43 3.33
CA SER A 44 -12.16 12.81 3.38
C SER A 44 -13.11 11.61 3.35
N ASP A 45 -12.65 10.45 2.87
CA ASP A 45 -13.46 9.23 2.76
C ASP A 45 -12.56 7.99 2.77
N VAL A 46 -13.09 6.88 3.30
CA VAL A 46 -12.42 5.56 3.31
C VAL A 46 -13.39 4.52 2.79
N PHE A 47 -12.92 3.64 1.91
CA PHE A 47 -13.73 2.54 1.39
C PHE A 47 -12.94 1.24 1.27
N VAL A 48 -13.64 0.13 1.36
CA VAL A 48 -13.11 -1.20 1.05
C VAL A 48 -13.51 -1.56 -0.38
N ALA A 49 -12.52 -1.90 -1.21
CA ALA A 49 -12.72 -2.39 -2.57
C ALA A 49 -12.63 -3.92 -2.57
N GLY A 50 -13.72 -4.62 -2.82
CA GLY A 50 -13.77 -6.08 -2.74
C GLY A 50 -14.71 -6.74 -3.75
N CYS A 51 -14.70 -8.07 -3.79
CA CYS A 51 -15.57 -8.85 -4.66
C CYS A 51 -16.30 -10.00 -3.95
N ASP A 52 -15.98 -10.25 -2.69
CA ASP A 52 -16.48 -11.38 -1.90
C ASP A 52 -17.61 -10.93 -0.98
N GLN A 53 -18.66 -11.76 -0.85
CA GLN A 53 -19.83 -11.45 -0.02
C GLN A 53 -19.43 -11.40 1.46
N GLU A 54 -18.54 -12.27 1.91
CA GLU A 54 -18.07 -12.34 3.29
C GLU A 54 -17.37 -11.02 3.70
N ILE A 55 -16.62 -10.41 2.78
CA ILE A 55 -15.99 -9.10 3.02
C ILE A 55 -17.04 -7.99 3.07
N GLN A 56 -18.02 -8.03 2.17
CA GLN A 56 -19.12 -7.06 2.17
C GLN A 56 -19.91 -7.12 3.49
N ASP A 57 -20.23 -8.32 3.97
CA ASP A 57 -20.98 -8.54 5.21
C ASP A 57 -20.17 -8.04 6.43
N GLU A 58 -18.87 -8.31 6.45
CA GLU A 58 -17.99 -7.83 7.52
C GLU A 58 -17.86 -6.30 7.51
N VAL A 59 -17.73 -5.68 6.33
CA VAL A 59 -17.68 -4.21 6.21
C VAL A 59 -19.00 -3.59 6.68
N ALA A 60 -20.14 -4.18 6.33
CA ALA A 60 -21.46 -3.76 6.82
C ALA A 60 -21.57 -3.90 8.34
N ARG A 61 -21.03 -5.00 8.92
CA ARG A 61 -21.04 -5.27 10.37
C ARG A 61 -20.39 -4.13 11.17
N PHE A 62 -19.27 -3.59 10.71
CA PHE A 62 -18.59 -2.49 11.40
C PHE A 62 -18.96 -1.09 10.89
N GLY A 63 -19.95 -0.99 9.99
CA GLY A 63 -20.45 0.28 9.48
C GLY A 63 -19.52 0.97 8.48
N GLY A 64 -18.68 0.21 7.78
CA GLY A 64 -17.75 0.72 6.77
C GLY A 64 -18.42 0.90 5.40
N LYS A 65 -17.73 1.59 4.50
CA LYS A 65 -18.13 1.77 3.10
C LYS A 65 -17.52 0.67 2.24
N TYR A 66 -18.33 -0.08 1.52
CA TYR A 66 -17.92 -1.11 0.59
C TYR A 66 -18.23 -0.71 -0.85
N ILE A 67 -17.29 -0.93 -1.76
CA ILE A 67 -17.48 -0.76 -3.22
C ILE A 67 -17.14 -2.08 -3.88
N HIS A 68 -18.11 -2.65 -4.59
CA HIS A 68 -17.95 -3.91 -5.30
C HIS A 68 -17.06 -3.73 -6.53
N THR A 69 -16.17 -4.69 -6.78
CA THR A 69 -15.26 -4.72 -7.93
C THR A 69 -15.26 -6.10 -8.59
N ASP A 70 -14.85 -6.17 -9.87
CA ASP A 70 -14.77 -7.44 -10.58
C ASP A 70 -13.80 -8.41 -9.88
N LYS A 71 -14.23 -9.67 -9.74
CA LYS A 71 -13.42 -10.76 -9.15
C LYS A 71 -12.13 -11.06 -9.92
N ASN A 72 -12.12 -10.78 -11.22
CA ASN A 72 -10.96 -11.01 -12.09
C ASN A 72 -9.84 -9.99 -11.86
N ILE A 73 -10.08 -8.90 -11.14
CA ILE A 73 -9.06 -7.94 -10.78
C ILE A 73 -8.18 -8.55 -9.67
N THR A 74 -6.94 -8.87 -10.02
CA THR A 74 -5.99 -9.53 -9.11
C THR A 74 -5.05 -8.56 -8.42
N ARG A 75 -4.80 -7.39 -9.01
CA ARG A 75 -3.84 -6.39 -8.48
C ARG A 75 -4.53 -5.42 -7.54
N PRO A 76 -3.91 -5.16 -6.35
CA PRO A 76 -4.47 -4.24 -5.35
C PRO A 76 -4.74 -2.84 -5.87
N GLY A 77 -3.76 -2.22 -6.52
CA GLY A 77 -3.88 -0.87 -7.08
C GLY A 77 -4.98 -0.75 -8.13
N LEU A 78 -5.07 -1.73 -9.04
CA LEU A 78 -6.12 -1.77 -10.06
C LEU A 78 -7.52 -1.95 -9.44
N ARG A 79 -7.64 -2.74 -8.36
CA ARG A 79 -8.91 -2.92 -7.64
C ARG A 79 -9.39 -1.62 -7.00
N VAL A 80 -8.49 -0.89 -6.35
CA VAL A 80 -8.83 0.41 -5.76
C VAL A 80 -9.19 1.42 -6.85
N ALA A 81 -8.46 1.45 -7.97
CA ALA A 81 -8.78 2.33 -9.08
C ALA A 81 -10.17 2.06 -9.66
N ALA A 82 -10.50 0.78 -9.93
CA ALA A 82 -11.82 0.39 -10.44
C ALA A 82 -12.96 0.77 -9.49
N ALA A 83 -12.75 0.67 -8.18
CA ALA A 83 -13.72 1.15 -7.19
C ALA A 83 -13.84 2.68 -7.19
N ALA A 84 -12.70 3.39 -7.28
CA ALA A 84 -12.65 4.85 -7.25
C ALA A 84 -13.33 5.52 -8.47
N GLU A 85 -13.45 4.83 -9.61
CA GLU A 85 -14.18 5.32 -10.78
C GLU A 85 -15.64 5.69 -10.45
N SER A 86 -16.26 5.03 -9.46
CA SER A 86 -17.63 5.33 -9.02
C SER A 86 -17.76 6.57 -8.15
N LEU A 87 -16.64 7.20 -7.74
CA LEU A 87 -16.63 8.29 -6.75
C LEU A 87 -16.70 9.69 -7.37
N ASN A 88 -16.73 9.81 -8.70
CA ASN A 88 -16.71 11.08 -9.43
C ASN A 88 -15.59 12.01 -8.93
N LEU A 89 -14.34 11.52 -9.01
CA LEU A 89 -13.15 12.27 -8.63
C LEU A 89 -12.65 13.13 -9.80
N ASP A 90 -12.14 14.31 -9.48
CA ASP A 90 -11.41 15.16 -10.42
C ASP A 90 -9.94 14.68 -10.54
N ASP A 91 -9.28 15.02 -11.64
CA ASP A 91 -7.90 14.56 -11.92
C ASP A 91 -6.89 14.96 -10.83
N ASP A 92 -7.13 16.06 -10.12
CA ASP A 92 -6.30 16.55 -9.02
C ASP A 92 -6.67 15.95 -7.66
N ASP A 93 -7.72 15.14 -7.57
CA ASP A 93 -8.03 14.41 -6.35
C ASP A 93 -7.01 13.28 -6.12
N ILE A 94 -6.93 12.81 -4.88
CA ILE A 94 -5.94 11.81 -4.49
C ILE A 94 -6.64 10.52 -4.07
N VAL A 95 -6.15 9.40 -4.61
CA VAL A 95 -6.55 8.05 -4.23
C VAL A 95 -5.38 7.35 -3.56
N VAL A 96 -5.56 6.95 -2.33
CA VAL A 96 -4.57 6.18 -1.56
C VAL A 96 -4.91 4.70 -1.67
N VAL A 97 -3.96 3.90 -2.14
CA VAL A 97 -4.02 2.44 -1.99
C VAL A 97 -3.37 2.09 -0.65
N LEU A 98 -4.16 1.61 0.30
CA LEU A 98 -3.67 1.12 1.59
C LEU A 98 -3.98 -0.37 1.68
N GLN A 99 -2.96 -1.21 1.78
CA GLN A 99 -3.17 -2.64 1.84
C GLN A 99 -3.87 -3.06 3.14
N GLY A 100 -4.84 -3.96 3.03
CA GLY A 100 -5.70 -4.41 4.13
C GLY A 100 -5.06 -5.42 5.07
N ASP A 101 -3.75 -5.58 5.02
CA ASP A 101 -2.94 -6.46 5.87
C ASP A 101 -1.97 -5.70 6.80
N GLU A 102 -2.16 -4.40 6.94
CA GLU A 102 -1.40 -3.51 7.83
C GLU A 102 -2.26 -3.08 9.04
N PRO A 103 -2.64 -3.99 9.95
CA PRO A 103 -3.58 -3.67 11.04
C PRO A 103 -3.04 -2.67 12.06
N LEU A 104 -1.72 -2.47 12.09
CA LEU A 104 -1.04 -1.55 13.00
C LEU A 104 -0.70 -0.20 12.37
N ILE A 105 -1.18 0.06 11.13
CA ILE A 105 -0.95 1.34 10.44
C ILE A 105 -1.35 2.52 11.33
N ARG A 106 -0.55 3.57 11.38
CA ARG A 106 -0.86 4.78 12.11
C ARG A 106 -1.44 5.85 11.19
N PRO A 107 -2.45 6.59 11.64
CA PRO A 107 -3.02 7.69 10.84
C PRO A 107 -1.98 8.73 10.43
N GLU A 108 -1.03 9.04 11.33
CA GLU A 108 0.06 9.98 11.09
C GLU A 108 0.96 9.53 9.92
N MET A 109 1.24 8.22 9.81
CA MET A 109 2.00 7.67 8.67
C MET A 109 1.27 7.93 7.36
N ILE A 110 -0.05 7.73 7.34
CA ILE A 110 -0.86 7.96 6.14
C ILE A 110 -0.76 9.43 5.74
N ASP A 111 -0.95 10.35 6.70
CA ASP A 111 -0.93 11.78 6.46
C ASP A 111 0.44 12.27 5.97
N ASP A 112 1.54 11.76 6.54
CA ASP A 112 2.89 12.13 6.12
C ASP A 112 3.23 11.60 4.73
N ILE A 113 2.87 10.34 4.42
CA ILE A 113 3.12 9.73 3.10
C ILE A 113 2.31 10.42 1.99
N LEU A 114 1.16 10.97 2.31
CA LEU A 114 0.31 11.76 1.41
C LEU A 114 0.93 13.10 1.00
N ARG A 115 1.70 13.73 1.87
CA ARG A 115 2.13 15.12 1.75
C ARG A 115 2.76 15.48 0.40
N PRO A 116 3.73 14.72 -0.16
CA PRO A 116 4.35 15.09 -1.44
C PRO A 116 3.39 15.11 -2.63
N VAL A 117 2.30 14.32 -2.57
CA VAL A 117 1.26 14.32 -3.61
C VAL A 117 0.28 15.46 -3.39
N VAL A 118 -0.10 15.73 -2.13
CA VAL A 118 -0.95 16.88 -1.75
C VAL A 118 -0.31 18.22 -2.15
N ASP A 119 1.00 18.33 -1.93
CA ASP A 119 1.77 19.54 -2.24
C ASP A 119 2.12 19.66 -3.75
N GLY A 120 1.75 18.67 -4.56
CA GLY A 120 1.96 18.66 -6.00
C GLY A 120 3.42 18.44 -6.45
N GLU A 121 4.27 17.93 -5.55
CA GLU A 121 5.68 17.66 -5.87
C GLU A 121 5.85 16.44 -6.79
N VAL A 122 5.00 15.45 -6.64
CA VAL A 122 5.00 14.20 -7.40
C VAL A 122 3.57 13.70 -7.62
N PHE A 123 3.38 12.82 -8.61
CA PHE A 123 2.10 12.18 -8.90
C PHE A 123 1.82 10.96 -8.02
N VAL A 124 2.87 10.39 -7.44
CA VAL A 124 2.78 9.20 -6.59
C VAL A 124 3.87 9.22 -5.53
N SER A 125 3.51 8.85 -4.31
CA SER A 125 4.45 8.61 -3.22
C SER A 125 4.23 7.22 -2.63
N ASN A 126 5.16 6.78 -1.79
CA ASN A 126 5.08 5.53 -1.06
C ASN A 126 5.83 5.65 0.26
N GLY A 127 5.32 5.00 1.30
CA GLY A 127 5.99 4.97 2.59
C GLY A 127 7.19 4.04 2.62
N CYS A 128 8.16 4.36 3.47
CA CYS A 128 9.24 3.46 3.83
C CYS A 128 9.72 3.72 5.26
N PHE A 129 10.39 2.75 5.85
CA PHE A 129 11.14 2.93 7.08
C PHE A 129 12.47 2.18 7.02
N GLU A 130 13.41 2.57 7.90
CA GLU A 130 14.69 1.88 8.02
C GLU A 130 14.45 0.46 8.57
N ALA A 131 14.85 -0.53 7.79
CA ALA A 131 14.66 -1.94 8.07
C ALA A 131 15.89 -2.56 8.76
N ASP A 132 15.70 -3.69 9.42
CA ASP A 132 16.79 -4.46 10.02
C ASP A 132 17.36 -5.51 9.05
N LEU A 133 18.41 -6.23 9.46
CA LEU A 133 19.04 -7.25 8.63
C LEU A 133 18.15 -8.46 8.35
N ASN A 134 17.17 -8.75 9.21
CA ASN A 134 16.24 -9.85 8.98
C ASN A 134 15.29 -9.47 7.84
N ASP A 135 14.74 -8.25 7.87
CA ASP A 135 13.91 -7.70 6.80
C ASP A 135 14.65 -7.67 5.45
N LEU A 136 15.95 -7.34 5.47
CA LEU A 136 16.77 -7.30 4.24
C LEU A 136 16.78 -8.65 3.52
N ASN A 137 16.88 -9.74 4.28
CA ASN A 137 16.98 -11.09 3.74
C ASN A 137 15.62 -11.78 3.54
N ASP A 138 14.53 -11.19 4.03
CA ASP A 138 13.19 -11.74 3.84
C ASP A 138 12.63 -11.39 2.45
N PRO A 139 12.35 -12.38 1.58
CA PRO A 139 11.77 -12.12 0.26
C PRO A 139 10.29 -11.71 0.33
N ALA A 140 9.60 -11.82 1.46
CA ALA A 140 8.27 -11.29 1.66
C ALA A 140 8.29 -9.76 1.71
N GLU A 141 9.37 -9.20 2.24
CA GLU A 141 9.57 -7.77 2.40
C GLU A 141 10.13 -7.12 1.13
N ILE A 142 9.66 -5.93 0.81
CA ILE A 142 10.10 -5.18 -0.37
C ILE A 142 11.10 -4.12 0.06
N LYS A 143 12.35 -4.27 -0.38
CA LYS A 143 13.41 -3.30 -0.17
C LYS A 143 13.38 -2.23 -1.24
N VAL A 144 13.79 -1.01 -0.89
CA VAL A 144 13.85 0.11 -1.82
C VAL A 144 15.19 0.84 -1.70
N VAL A 145 15.79 1.17 -2.84
CA VAL A 145 16.94 2.06 -2.94
C VAL A 145 16.50 3.39 -3.54
N CYS A 146 16.98 4.49 -2.98
CA CYS A 146 16.54 5.84 -3.31
C CYS A 146 17.70 6.70 -3.81
N ASP A 147 17.38 7.74 -4.58
CA ASP A 147 18.29 8.84 -4.83
C ASP A 147 18.39 9.79 -3.61
N ASN A 148 19.26 10.80 -3.70
CA ASN A 148 19.45 11.78 -2.63
C ASN A 148 18.22 12.66 -2.36
N GLN A 149 17.20 12.61 -3.20
CA GLN A 149 15.93 13.31 -3.05
C GLN A 149 14.83 12.38 -2.54
N MET A 150 15.18 11.17 -2.11
CA MET A 150 14.23 10.14 -1.71
C MET A 150 13.25 9.73 -2.83
N ASN A 151 13.65 9.76 -4.10
CA ASN A 151 12.91 9.12 -5.16
C ASN A 151 13.41 7.69 -5.32
N ALA A 152 12.50 6.72 -5.40
CA ALA A 152 12.85 5.32 -5.60
C ALA A 152 13.58 5.13 -6.93
N LEU A 153 14.76 4.50 -6.89
CA LEU A 153 15.53 4.05 -8.05
C LEU A 153 15.12 2.63 -8.46
N TYR A 154 14.87 1.78 -7.46
CA TYR A 154 14.43 0.41 -7.68
C TYR A 154 13.84 -0.18 -6.39
N MET A 155 12.85 -1.04 -6.53
CA MET A 155 12.21 -1.78 -5.45
C MET A 155 12.32 -3.28 -5.72
N SER A 156 12.79 -4.07 -4.76
CA SER A 156 13.06 -5.49 -4.95
C SER A 156 12.78 -6.34 -3.71
N ARG A 157 12.41 -7.59 -3.96
CA ARG A 157 12.35 -8.63 -2.93
C ARG A 157 13.72 -9.24 -2.64
N ALA A 158 14.71 -9.06 -3.54
CA ALA A 158 16.09 -9.41 -3.29
C ALA A 158 16.72 -8.46 -2.25
N PRO A 159 17.77 -8.88 -1.53
CA PRO A 159 18.50 -7.99 -0.64
C PRO A 159 19.24 -6.91 -1.44
N ILE A 160 18.75 -5.67 -1.34
CA ILE A 160 19.35 -4.46 -1.89
C ILE A 160 19.36 -3.35 -0.83
N PRO A 161 20.42 -2.50 -0.78
CA PRO A 161 21.67 -2.58 -1.53
C PRO A 161 22.56 -3.76 -1.12
N SER A 162 23.60 -4.03 -1.91
CA SER A 162 24.57 -5.08 -1.59
C SER A 162 25.27 -4.79 -0.26
N GLN A 163 25.51 -5.83 0.53
CA GLN A 163 26.28 -5.78 1.78
C GLN A 163 27.76 -6.18 1.57
N ALA A 164 28.22 -6.26 0.33
CA ALA A 164 29.55 -6.81 -0.01
C ALA A 164 30.73 -5.97 0.49
N HIS A 165 30.51 -4.68 0.85
CA HIS A 165 31.54 -3.75 1.32
C HIS A 165 31.03 -3.01 2.56
N GLU A 166 31.25 -3.62 3.74
CA GLU A 166 30.62 -3.22 5.00
C GLU A 166 31.34 -2.14 5.81
N GLU A 167 32.24 -1.35 5.24
CA GLU A 167 32.99 -0.37 6.04
C GLU A 167 32.10 0.76 6.63
N GLU A 168 30.94 1.03 6.03
CA GLU A 168 29.91 1.91 6.59
C GLU A 168 28.53 1.25 6.44
N ARG A 169 27.77 1.14 7.54
CA ARG A 169 26.36 0.67 7.49
C ARG A 169 25.52 1.60 6.63
N THR A 170 25.25 1.18 5.41
CA THR A 170 24.27 1.84 4.55
C THR A 170 22.88 1.55 5.09
N LYS A 171 22.09 2.60 5.34
CA LYS A 171 20.66 2.45 5.62
C LYS A 171 19.99 1.76 4.45
N PHE A 172 19.17 0.78 4.72
CA PHE A 172 18.27 0.22 3.71
C PHE A 172 16.83 0.39 4.17
N PHE A 173 15.97 0.61 3.20
CA PHE A 173 14.57 0.92 3.44
C PHE A 173 13.68 -0.23 3.02
N LYS A 174 12.64 -0.46 3.82
CA LYS A 174 11.55 -1.37 3.53
C LYS A 174 10.30 -0.57 3.20
N GLN A 175 9.56 -1.01 2.19
CA GLN A 175 8.31 -0.40 1.79
C GLN A 175 7.23 -0.52 2.88
N VAL A 176 6.48 0.56 3.08
CA VAL A 176 5.18 0.54 3.76
C VAL A 176 4.09 0.57 2.68
N CYS A 177 3.11 -0.31 2.79
CA CYS A 177 2.09 -0.48 1.75
C CYS A 177 0.97 0.60 1.80
N VAL A 178 1.41 1.87 1.80
CA VAL A 178 0.56 3.06 1.64
C VAL A 178 1.05 3.81 0.41
N MET A 179 0.21 3.89 -0.61
CA MET A 179 0.58 4.43 -1.92
C MET A 179 -0.45 5.46 -2.39
N PRO A 180 -0.24 6.75 -2.08
CA PRO A 180 -1.04 7.83 -2.63
C PRO A 180 -0.73 8.08 -4.11
N PHE A 181 -1.77 8.26 -4.90
CA PHE A 181 -1.71 8.64 -6.30
C PHE A 181 -2.59 9.87 -6.55
N GLN A 182 -2.13 10.83 -7.33
CA GLN A 182 -3.02 11.76 -8.00
C GLN A 182 -3.95 10.98 -8.94
N TRP A 183 -5.24 11.25 -8.91
CA TRP A 183 -6.23 10.44 -9.63
C TRP A 183 -6.00 10.40 -11.14
N GLY A 184 -5.67 11.53 -11.76
CA GLY A 184 -5.31 11.60 -13.18
C GLY A 184 -4.13 10.70 -13.52
N PHE A 185 -3.10 10.67 -12.65
CA PHE A 185 -1.97 9.77 -12.82
C PHE A 185 -2.34 8.30 -12.57
N MET A 186 -3.20 8.00 -11.60
CA MET A 186 -3.66 6.63 -11.34
C MET A 186 -4.42 6.03 -12.54
N LYS A 187 -5.25 6.83 -13.20
CA LYS A 187 -5.90 6.44 -14.45
C LYS A 187 -4.88 6.13 -15.54
N LYS A 188 -3.92 7.03 -15.76
CA LYS A 188 -2.81 6.81 -16.69
C LYS A 188 -2.02 5.56 -16.38
N PHE A 189 -1.66 5.36 -15.10
CA PHE A 189 -0.91 4.21 -14.63
C PHE A 189 -1.62 2.88 -14.95
N ASN A 190 -2.94 2.82 -14.78
CA ASN A 190 -3.70 1.59 -14.97
C ASN A 190 -4.12 1.32 -16.42
N HIS A 191 -4.35 2.37 -17.23
CA HIS A 191 -4.91 2.21 -18.58
C HIS A 191 -3.88 2.42 -19.71
N GLU A 192 -2.84 3.23 -19.48
CA GLU A 192 -1.87 3.59 -20.52
C GLU A 192 -0.49 2.98 -20.29
N LEU A 193 0.00 2.93 -19.05
CA LEU A 193 1.31 2.36 -18.76
C LEU A 193 1.25 0.83 -18.79
N LYS A 194 1.94 0.23 -19.75
CA LYS A 194 2.01 -1.23 -19.86
C LYS A 194 2.79 -1.83 -18.69
N PRO A 195 2.40 -3.01 -18.18
CA PRO A 195 3.19 -3.76 -17.20
C PRO A 195 4.63 -3.95 -17.69
N THR A 196 5.57 -3.82 -16.77
CA THR A 196 7.00 -3.87 -17.07
C THR A 196 7.64 -5.14 -16.53
N THR A 197 8.84 -5.48 -17.05
CA THR A 197 9.55 -6.70 -16.64
C THR A 197 9.85 -6.71 -15.15
N LEU A 198 10.35 -5.60 -14.59
CA LEU A 198 10.68 -5.53 -13.16
C LEU A 198 9.44 -5.59 -12.28
N GLU A 199 8.35 -4.93 -12.67
CA GLU A 199 7.07 -5.06 -11.97
C GLU A 199 6.62 -6.52 -11.88
N LEU A 200 6.70 -7.25 -13.01
CA LEU A 200 6.24 -8.63 -13.07
C LEU A 200 7.15 -9.59 -12.30
N GLN A 201 8.47 -9.41 -12.39
CA GLN A 201 9.45 -10.26 -11.71
C GLN A 201 9.41 -10.07 -10.19
N GLU A 202 9.37 -8.82 -9.74
CA GLU A 202 9.35 -8.48 -8.30
C GLU A 202 7.93 -8.54 -7.70
N SER A 203 6.90 -8.53 -8.54
CA SER A 203 5.50 -8.36 -8.11
C SER A 203 5.32 -7.06 -7.30
N VAL A 204 5.92 -5.96 -7.78
CA VAL A 204 5.91 -4.63 -7.16
C VAL A 204 5.41 -3.61 -8.16
N GLU A 205 4.17 -3.12 -7.98
CA GLU A 205 3.50 -2.22 -8.94
C GLU A 205 4.26 -0.90 -9.15
N MET A 206 4.95 -0.39 -8.13
CA MET A 206 5.71 0.87 -8.23
C MET A 206 6.86 0.81 -9.24
N ASN A 207 7.43 -0.37 -9.50
CA ASN A 207 8.46 -0.54 -10.52
C ASN A 207 7.95 -0.16 -11.92
N ARG A 208 6.62 -0.27 -12.19
CA ARG A 208 6.05 0.21 -13.45
C ARG A 208 6.23 1.72 -13.60
N ALA A 209 5.88 2.50 -12.57
CA ALA A 209 6.07 3.95 -12.61
C ALA A 209 7.54 4.31 -12.83
N ILE A 210 8.45 3.69 -12.07
CA ILE A 210 9.89 3.91 -12.16
C ILE A 210 10.42 3.60 -13.58
N GLN A 211 10.08 2.44 -14.15
CA GLN A 211 10.54 2.05 -15.48
C GLN A 211 9.95 2.90 -16.62
N HIS A 212 8.80 3.54 -16.41
CA HIS A 212 8.25 4.53 -17.34
C HIS A 212 8.75 5.96 -17.09
N GLY A 213 9.75 6.14 -16.21
CA GLY A 213 10.40 7.42 -15.97
C GLY A 213 9.66 8.38 -15.01
N PHE A 214 8.65 7.87 -14.29
CA PHE A 214 7.97 8.67 -13.28
C PHE A 214 8.66 8.54 -11.93
N LYS A 215 8.73 9.65 -11.20
CA LYS A 215 9.25 9.67 -9.83
C LYS A 215 8.24 9.05 -8.88
N VAL A 216 8.71 8.10 -8.05
CA VAL A 216 7.98 7.59 -6.89
C VAL A 216 8.70 8.16 -5.66
N ARG A 217 8.10 9.13 -4.97
CA ARG A 217 8.70 9.73 -3.78
C ARG A 217 8.52 8.78 -2.60
N MET A 218 9.64 8.37 -2.02
CA MET A 218 9.65 7.62 -0.78
C MET A 218 9.58 8.58 0.40
N VAL A 219 8.69 8.31 1.34
CA VAL A 219 8.54 9.09 2.56
C VAL A 219 8.96 8.20 3.73
N GLU A 220 10.09 8.57 4.36
CA GLU A 220 10.57 7.86 5.54
C GLU A 220 9.65 8.15 6.73
N THR A 221 9.22 7.12 7.43
CA THR A 221 8.43 7.21 8.64
C THR A 221 9.20 6.65 9.83
N GLU A 222 9.06 7.28 10.99
CA GLU A 222 9.63 6.78 12.26
C GLU A 222 8.84 5.61 12.83
N PHE A 223 7.62 5.38 12.33
CA PHE A 223 6.75 4.31 12.80
C PHE A 223 7.02 3.03 12.02
N GLN A 224 7.30 1.97 12.76
CA GLN A 224 7.37 0.64 12.18
C GLN A 224 5.97 0.04 12.10
N THR A 225 5.70 -0.66 11.01
CA THR A 225 4.50 -1.47 10.83
C THR A 225 4.89 -2.86 10.37
N LYS A 226 4.03 -3.83 10.61
CA LYS A 226 4.23 -5.21 10.21
C LYS A 226 2.98 -5.71 9.53
N SER A 227 3.15 -6.18 8.30
CA SER A 227 2.08 -6.86 7.60
C SER A 227 1.81 -8.23 8.22
N VAL A 228 0.55 -8.61 8.27
CA VAL A 228 0.11 -9.93 8.77
C VAL A 228 -0.06 -10.85 7.57
N ASP A 229 0.89 -11.76 7.36
CA ASP A 229 0.91 -12.70 6.24
C ASP A 229 0.64 -14.16 6.65
N ASN A 230 0.77 -14.46 7.92
CA ASN A 230 0.58 -15.78 8.51
C ASN A 230 0.06 -15.68 9.95
N GLU A 231 -0.16 -16.84 10.59
CA GLU A 231 -0.70 -16.90 11.95
C GLU A 231 0.27 -16.33 13.02
N ASN A 232 1.59 -16.46 12.83
CA ASN A 232 2.56 -15.89 13.77
C ASN A 232 2.52 -14.37 13.73
N ASP A 233 2.43 -13.79 12.51
CA ASP A 233 2.29 -12.34 12.37
C ASP A 233 1.01 -11.82 13.02
N ARG A 234 -0.09 -12.60 12.93
CA ARG A 234 -1.34 -12.28 13.60
C ARG A 234 -1.20 -12.22 15.12
N ILE A 235 -0.49 -13.21 15.70
CA ILE A 235 -0.22 -13.26 17.14
C ILE A 235 0.66 -12.09 17.56
N ASP A 236 1.68 -11.78 16.79
CA ASP A 236 2.58 -10.64 17.05
C ASP A 236 1.85 -9.28 16.98
N ALA A 237 0.74 -9.20 16.24
CA ALA A 237 -0.06 -7.98 16.11
C ALA A 237 -1.08 -7.79 17.26
N GLU A 238 -1.28 -8.80 18.13
CA GLU A 238 -2.13 -8.72 19.34
C GLU A 238 -1.43 -8.06 20.51
#